data_c6e00777eaf7f4e94b8fba44f8ffc373
#
_entry.id   c6e00777eaf7f4e94b8fba44f8ffc373
#
_cell.length_a   1.000
_cell.length_b   1.000
_cell.length_c   1.000
_cell.angle_alpha   90.00
_cell.angle_beta   90.00
_cell.angle_gamma   90.00
#
_symmetry.space_group_name_H-M   'P 1'
#
loop_
_entity.id
_entity.type
_entity.pdbx_description
1 polymer ?
#
loop_
_entity_poly.entity_id
_entity_poly.type
_entity_poly.pdbx_seq_one_letter_code
_entity_poly.pdbx_strand_id
1 'polypeptide(L)'
;MMPDEGQSKSYKIPISVLVVVYTGDLEILLLERADREGFWQSVTGSCELNETLFETAARELMEETGINVDEHHLVDWNRSNEFEIFNHWRGRYAPGVTHNMEHAFGLFVPGRVSIKISPQEHVKFEWVRIEEAIDRVFSWTN
;
A
#
# COMPACT_ATOMS: atom_id res chain seq x y z
N MET A 1 -17.58 -31.31 -5.49
CA MET A 1 -17.12 -30.72 -5.38
C MET A 1 -16.95 -29.92 -5.56
N MET A 2 -16.78 -29.53 -5.42
CA MET A 2 -16.36 -28.73 -5.65
C MET A 2 -15.64 -28.36 -5.56
N PRO A 3 -15.19 -28.23 -5.85
CA PRO A 3 -14.32 -27.75 -5.78
C PRO A 3 -13.76 -27.03 -5.66
N ASP A 4 -13.24 -27.09 -5.90
CA ASP A 4 -12.56 -26.38 -5.67
C ASP A 4 -12.64 -25.35 -5.50
N GLU A 5 -13.42 -25.29 -5.60
CA GLU A 5 -13.49 -24.29 -5.36
C GLU A 5 -12.86 -23.76 -4.39
N GLY A 6 -13.08 -23.99 -3.61
CA GLY A 6 -12.44 -23.43 -2.54
C GLY A 6 -11.03 -23.43 -2.62
N GLN A 7 -10.57 -24.44 -3.09
CA GLN A 7 -9.30 -24.39 -3.34
C GLN A 7 -9.05 -23.63 -4.42
N SER A 8 -10.08 -23.11 -4.92
CA SER A 8 -9.85 -22.19 -5.92
C SER A 8 -8.99 -21.13 -5.37
N LYS A 9 -8.08 -20.72 -6.16
CA LYS A 9 -7.17 -19.68 -5.85
C LYS A 9 -7.91 -18.39 -5.62
N SER A 10 -7.59 -17.74 -4.54
CA SER A 10 -8.14 -16.42 -4.27
C SER A 10 -7.28 -15.38 -4.97
N TYR A 11 -7.86 -14.65 -5.91
CA TYR A 11 -7.13 -13.64 -6.67
C TYR A 11 -7.26 -12.27 -6.04
N LYS A 12 -6.22 -11.45 -6.20
CA LYS A 12 -6.26 -10.05 -5.78
C LYS A 12 -7.22 -9.29 -6.68
N ILE A 13 -7.96 -8.35 -6.08
CA ILE A 13 -8.80 -7.43 -6.82
C ILE A 13 -7.89 -6.33 -7.39
N PRO A 14 -8.01 -5.96 -8.68
CA PRO A 14 -7.13 -4.97 -9.28
C PRO A 14 -7.57 -3.53 -8.96
N ILE A 15 -7.92 -3.29 -7.73
CA ILE A 15 -8.24 -1.99 -7.16
C ILE A 15 -7.48 -1.91 -5.86
N SER A 16 -6.66 -0.89 -5.70
CA SER A 16 -5.80 -0.78 -4.53
C SER A 16 -5.76 0.64 -4.01
N VAL A 17 -5.16 0.78 -2.82
CA VAL A 17 -4.92 2.08 -2.22
C VAL A 17 -3.42 2.29 -2.08
N LEU A 18 -3.02 3.55 -2.08
CA LEU A 18 -1.68 3.98 -1.72
C LEU A 18 -1.86 5.03 -0.64
N VAL A 19 -1.22 4.84 0.52
CA VAL A 19 -1.36 5.80 1.61
C VAL A 19 -0.01 6.42 1.90
N VAL A 20 0.10 7.72 1.67
CA VAL A 20 1.31 8.48 2.00
C VAL A 20 1.18 8.94 3.44
N VAL A 21 2.05 8.47 4.31
CA VAL A 21 2.10 8.87 5.72
C VAL A 21 3.16 9.96 5.84
N TYR A 22 2.76 11.13 6.31
CA TYR A 22 3.66 12.28 6.34
C TYR A 22 3.50 13.10 7.60
N THR A 23 4.59 13.77 7.99
CA THR A 23 4.63 14.61 9.18
C THR A 23 4.48 16.08 8.80
N GLY A 24 4.30 16.93 9.82
CA GLY A 24 4.26 18.37 9.61
C GLY A 24 5.53 18.94 9.01
N ASP A 25 6.67 18.27 9.20
CA ASP A 25 7.94 18.67 8.61
C ASP A 25 8.15 18.08 7.22
N LEU A 26 7.13 17.48 6.64
CA LEU A 26 7.16 16.84 5.33
C LEU A 26 8.20 15.72 5.25
N GLU A 27 8.26 14.91 6.29
CA GLU A 27 8.96 13.65 6.24
C GLU A 27 7.94 12.57 5.86
N ILE A 28 8.34 11.67 4.99
CA ILE A 28 7.50 10.63 4.42
C ILE A 28 7.95 9.29 4.95
N LEU A 29 7.00 8.45 5.35
CA LEU A 29 7.30 7.08 5.76
C LEU A 29 7.45 6.21 4.52
N LEU A 30 8.58 5.54 4.39
CA LEU A 30 8.80 4.56 3.34
C LEU A 30 9.09 3.20 3.96
N LEU A 31 8.61 2.16 3.28
CA LEU A 31 8.76 0.77 3.69
C LEU A 31 9.51 0.02 2.59
N GLU A 32 10.49 -0.80 2.97
CA GLU A 32 11.22 -1.62 1.99
C GLU A 32 10.58 -2.99 1.91
N ARG A 33 10.25 -3.44 0.70
CA ARG A 33 9.57 -4.71 0.49
C ARG A 33 10.46 -5.90 0.85
N ALA A 34 9.85 -6.89 1.51
CA ALA A 34 10.55 -8.11 1.86
C ALA A 34 10.84 -8.97 0.62
N ASP A 35 9.98 -8.90 -0.40
CA ASP A 35 10.12 -9.73 -1.59
C ASP A 35 11.06 -9.13 -2.63
N ARG A 36 11.52 -7.89 -2.42
CA ARG A 36 12.34 -7.22 -3.43
C ARG A 36 13.23 -6.19 -2.77
N GLU A 37 14.47 -6.55 -2.50
CA GLU A 37 15.43 -5.66 -1.86
C GLU A 37 15.59 -4.36 -2.66
N GLY A 38 15.62 -3.23 -1.96
CA GLY A 38 15.77 -1.93 -2.58
C GLY A 38 14.48 -1.33 -3.11
N PHE A 39 13.36 -2.06 -3.04
CA PHE A 39 12.07 -1.54 -3.48
C PHE A 39 11.37 -0.88 -2.30
N TRP A 40 11.40 0.45 -2.29
CA TRP A 40 10.78 1.27 -1.25
C TRP A 40 9.45 1.81 -1.73
N GLN A 41 8.48 1.90 -0.83
CA GLN A 41 7.14 2.32 -1.19
C GLN A 41 6.40 2.89 0.02
N SER A 42 5.34 3.65 -0.22
CA SER A 42 4.39 4.00 0.81
C SER A 42 3.53 2.78 1.14
N VAL A 43 2.63 2.93 2.12
CA VAL A 43 1.68 1.86 2.43
C VAL A 43 0.80 1.61 1.22
N THR A 44 0.63 0.35 0.84
CA THR A 44 -0.20 0.01 -0.31
C THR A 44 -0.83 -1.37 -0.12
N GLY A 45 -1.99 -1.58 -0.73
CA GLY A 45 -2.62 -2.89 -0.70
C GLY A 45 -3.90 -2.92 -1.49
N SER A 46 -4.33 -4.13 -1.85
CA SER A 46 -5.52 -4.34 -2.66
C SER A 46 -6.77 -4.34 -1.79
N CYS A 47 -7.88 -3.84 -2.36
CA CYS A 47 -9.18 -3.93 -1.73
C CYS A 47 -9.59 -5.39 -1.59
N GLU A 48 -10.30 -5.69 -0.52
CA GLU A 48 -10.95 -6.97 -0.35
C GLU A 48 -12.43 -6.84 -0.75
N LEU A 49 -13.05 -7.96 -1.00
CA LEU A 49 -14.44 -7.98 -1.43
C LEU A 49 -15.33 -7.23 -0.43
N ASN A 50 -16.16 -6.34 -0.94
CA ASN A 50 -17.09 -5.53 -0.14
C ASN A 50 -16.43 -4.50 0.76
N GLU A 51 -15.16 -4.22 0.55
CA GLU A 51 -14.43 -3.23 1.32
C GLU A 51 -14.48 -1.88 0.60
N THR A 52 -14.74 -0.79 1.34
CA THR A 52 -14.61 0.54 0.76
C THR A 52 -13.13 0.90 0.66
N LEU A 53 -12.81 1.90 -0.13
CA LEU A 53 -11.42 2.37 -0.25
C LEU A 53 -10.88 2.83 1.10
N PHE A 54 -11.71 3.55 1.89
CA PHE A 54 -11.29 4.01 3.22
C PHE A 54 -10.98 2.83 4.12
N GLU A 55 -11.85 1.81 4.10
CA GLU A 55 -11.64 0.61 4.91
C GLU A 55 -10.35 -0.12 4.51
N THR A 56 -10.09 -0.19 3.21
CA THR A 56 -8.85 -0.80 2.73
C THR A 56 -7.64 -0.02 3.24
N ALA A 57 -7.67 1.31 3.13
CA ALA A 57 -6.57 2.15 3.58
C ALA A 57 -6.33 1.97 5.08
N ALA A 58 -7.39 1.98 5.88
CA ALA A 58 -7.28 1.83 7.33
C ALA A 58 -6.71 0.46 7.70
N ARG A 59 -7.16 -0.59 7.02
CA ARG A 59 -6.69 -1.95 7.28
C ARG A 59 -5.23 -2.11 6.92
N GLU A 60 -4.83 -1.61 5.74
CA GLU A 60 -3.44 -1.74 5.31
C GLU A 60 -2.50 -0.93 6.21
N LEU A 61 -2.92 0.25 6.66
CA LEU A 61 -2.12 1.02 7.60
C LEU A 61 -1.87 0.22 8.88
N MET A 62 -2.90 -0.39 9.43
CA MET A 62 -2.75 -1.17 10.65
C MET A 62 -1.86 -2.38 10.40
N GLU A 63 -2.06 -3.08 9.29
CA GLU A 63 -1.28 -4.30 9.00
C GLU A 63 0.19 -3.99 8.75
N GLU A 64 0.47 -2.92 8.01
CA GLU A 64 1.84 -2.65 7.57
C GLU A 64 2.62 -1.77 8.53
N THR A 65 1.96 -0.96 9.34
CA THR A 65 2.65 0.01 10.20
C THR A 65 2.23 -0.02 11.65
N GLY A 66 1.11 -0.65 11.97
CA GLY A 66 0.55 -0.62 13.32
C GLY A 66 -0.16 0.70 13.64
N ILE A 67 -0.30 1.61 12.69
CA ILE A 67 -0.96 2.89 12.94
C ILE A 67 -2.47 2.70 12.97
N ASN A 68 -3.11 3.18 14.02
CA ASN A 68 -4.56 3.19 14.13
C ASN A 68 -5.07 4.49 13.52
N VAL A 69 -5.81 4.39 12.43
CA VAL A 69 -6.26 5.55 11.68
C VAL A 69 -7.21 6.43 12.51
N ASP A 70 -7.89 5.86 13.51
CA ASP A 70 -8.82 6.64 14.35
C ASP A 70 -8.12 7.72 15.17
N GLU A 71 -6.81 7.63 15.32
CA GLU A 71 -6.03 8.60 16.08
C GLU A 71 -5.41 9.68 15.20
N HIS A 72 -5.66 9.62 13.90
CA HIS A 72 -5.01 10.52 12.94
C HIS A 72 -6.01 10.96 11.88
N HIS A 73 -5.53 11.76 10.94
CA HIS A 73 -6.36 12.36 9.91
C HIS A 73 -6.07 11.71 8.55
N LEU A 74 -6.90 10.75 8.17
CA LEU A 74 -6.79 10.05 6.89
C LEU A 74 -7.70 10.74 5.88
N VAL A 75 -7.13 11.16 4.76
CA VAL A 75 -7.85 11.91 3.73
C VAL A 75 -7.72 11.21 2.39
N ASP A 76 -8.86 11.04 1.72
CA ASP A 76 -8.88 10.59 0.32
C ASP A 76 -8.50 11.79 -0.54
N TRP A 77 -7.40 11.67 -1.27
CA TRP A 77 -6.92 12.77 -2.10
C TRP A 77 -7.65 12.87 -3.44
N ASN A 78 -8.60 11.98 -3.70
CA ASN A 78 -9.37 11.97 -4.94
C ASN A 78 -8.47 11.90 -6.17
N ARG A 79 -7.38 11.14 -6.05
CA ARG A 79 -6.48 10.90 -7.16
C ARG A 79 -6.38 9.41 -7.36
N SER A 80 -6.44 9.00 -8.61
CA SER A 80 -6.26 7.60 -8.95
C SER A 80 -5.37 7.49 -10.17
N ASN A 81 -4.63 6.40 -10.22
CA ASN A 81 -3.73 6.11 -11.33
C ASN A 81 -3.90 4.67 -11.75
N GLU A 82 -4.03 4.46 -13.05
CA GLU A 82 -4.04 3.11 -13.58
C GLU A 82 -2.63 2.78 -14.02
N PHE A 83 -2.12 1.61 -13.64
CA PHE A 83 -0.79 1.22 -14.06
C PHE A 83 -0.78 -0.26 -14.44
N GLU A 84 0.17 -0.60 -15.29
CA GLU A 84 0.36 -1.97 -15.72
C GLU A 84 1.06 -2.75 -14.62
N ILE A 85 0.52 -3.93 -14.30
CA ILE A 85 1.07 -4.78 -13.25
C ILE A 85 2.35 -5.42 -13.78
N PHE A 86 3.43 -5.39 -12.99
CA PHE A 86 4.67 -6.05 -13.36
C PHE A 86 4.43 -7.53 -13.64
N ASN A 87 5.07 -8.05 -14.68
CA ASN A 87 4.87 -9.44 -15.10
C ASN A 87 5.03 -10.44 -13.97
N HIS A 88 6.02 -10.23 -13.10
CA HIS A 88 6.28 -11.19 -12.03
C HIS A 88 5.20 -11.18 -10.94
N TRP A 89 4.28 -10.22 -10.96
CA TRP A 89 3.18 -10.15 -10.00
C TRP A 89 1.82 -10.50 -10.60
N ARG A 90 1.73 -10.67 -11.92
CA ARG A 90 0.44 -10.90 -12.59
C ARG A 90 -0.23 -12.20 -12.15
N GLY A 91 0.54 -13.17 -11.73
CA GLY A 91 -0.03 -14.43 -11.25
C GLY A 91 -0.89 -14.31 -10.01
N ARG A 92 -0.82 -13.19 -9.31
CA ARG A 92 -1.65 -12.92 -8.13
C ARG A 92 -3.07 -12.50 -8.50
N TYR A 93 -3.32 -12.21 -9.77
CA TYR A 93 -4.60 -11.70 -10.27
C TYR A 93 -5.25 -12.72 -11.17
N ALA A 94 -6.56 -12.55 -11.43
CA ALA A 94 -7.27 -13.43 -12.34
C ALA A 94 -6.65 -13.38 -13.73
N PRO A 95 -6.74 -14.47 -14.51
CA PRO A 95 -6.22 -14.47 -15.88
C PRO A 95 -6.82 -13.33 -16.69
N GLY A 96 -5.96 -12.64 -17.45
CA GLY A 96 -6.39 -11.53 -18.28
C GLY A 96 -6.30 -10.18 -17.60
N VAL A 97 -6.06 -10.13 -16.29
CA VAL A 97 -5.89 -8.86 -15.56
C VAL A 97 -4.46 -8.38 -15.77
N THR A 98 -4.31 -7.21 -16.37
CA THR A 98 -2.99 -6.65 -16.66
C THR A 98 -2.77 -5.29 -16.00
N HIS A 99 -3.83 -4.62 -15.56
CA HIS A 99 -3.76 -3.28 -15.00
C HIS A 99 -4.46 -3.21 -13.66
N ASN A 100 -3.99 -2.32 -12.81
CA ASN A 100 -4.53 -2.06 -11.49
C ASN A 100 -4.87 -0.57 -11.38
N MET A 101 -6.00 -0.25 -10.74
CA MET A 101 -6.38 1.13 -10.44
C MET A 101 -6.01 1.41 -8.99
N GLU A 102 -5.13 2.37 -8.78
CA GLU A 102 -4.64 2.74 -7.44
C GLU A 102 -5.22 4.08 -7.02
N HIS A 103 -5.77 4.13 -5.81
CA HIS A 103 -6.38 5.34 -5.25
C HIS A 103 -5.50 5.87 -4.12
N ALA A 104 -5.16 7.16 -4.17
CA ALA A 104 -4.20 7.76 -3.26
C ALA A 104 -4.89 8.40 -2.05
N PHE A 105 -4.33 8.14 -0.89
CA PHE A 105 -4.74 8.73 0.39
C PHE A 105 -3.52 9.38 1.04
N GLY A 106 -3.79 10.33 1.92
CA GLY A 106 -2.75 10.91 2.77
C GLY A 106 -3.12 10.76 4.23
N LEU A 107 -2.13 10.40 5.05
CA LEU A 107 -2.29 10.33 6.49
C LEU A 107 -1.30 11.30 7.14
N PHE A 108 -1.84 12.36 7.74
CA PHE A 108 -1.01 13.28 8.50
C PHE A 108 -0.79 12.72 9.90
N VAL A 109 0.46 12.71 10.36
CA VAL A 109 0.80 12.35 11.72
C VAL A 109 1.63 13.49 12.32
N PRO A 110 1.54 13.73 13.64
CA PRO A 110 2.20 14.89 14.23
C PRO A 110 3.72 14.82 14.23
N GLY A 111 4.29 13.61 14.11
CA GLY A 111 5.73 13.44 14.09
C GLY A 111 6.04 12.00 13.72
N ARG A 112 7.29 11.58 13.95
CA ARG A 112 7.68 10.20 13.67
C ARG A 112 7.05 9.27 14.70
N VAL A 113 5.80 8.86 14.44
CA VAL A 113 5.10 7.95 15.34
C VAL A 113 5.75 6.56 15.29
N SER A 114 5.45 5.76 16.32
CA SER A 114 5.94 4.38 16.39
C SER A 114 5.42 3.57 15.22
N ILE A 115 6.31 2.84 14.58
CA ILE A 115 5.97 1.98 13.44
C ILE A 115 6.29 0.54 13.82
N LYS A 116 5.33 -0.35 13.53
CA LYS A 116 5.52 -1.78 13.70
C LYS A 116 5.27 -2.46 12.36
N ILE A 117 6.35 -2.78 11.65
CA ILE A 117 6.21 -3.39 10.32
C ILE A 117 5.84 -4.85 10.41
N SER A 118 5.23 -5.36 9.34
CA SER A 118 4.93 -6.78 9.19
C SER A 118 6.14 -7.43 8.50
N PRO A 119 6.90 -8.30 9.19
CA PRO A 119 8.15 -8.82 8.62
C PRO A 119 7.96 -9.66 7.36
N GLN A 120 6.77 -10.20 7.13
CA GLN A 120 6.49 -10.97 5.93
C GLN A 120 6.36 -10.09 4.71
N GLU A 121 6.01 -8.83 4.90
CA GLU A 121 5.76 -7.90 3.79
C GLU A 121 6.86 -6.87 3.64
N HIS A 122 7.45 -6.42 4.75
CA HIS A 122 8.47 -5.37 4.72
C HIS A 122 9.58 -5.70 5.71
N VAL A 123 10.81 -5.32 5.36
CA VAL A 123 11.97 -5.62 6.21
C VAL A 123 12.48 -4.39 6.94
N LYS A 124 12.19 -3.20 6.45
CA LYS A 124 12.67 -1.94 7.05
C LYS A 124 11.65 -0.84 6.82
N PHE A 125 11.75 0.21 7.66
CA PHE A 125 11.06 1.46 7.39
C PHE A 125 12.02 2.62 7.64
N GLU A 126 11.75 3.75 6.98
CA GLU A 126 12.50 4.99 7.19
C GLU A 126 11.59 6.18 7.04
N TRP A 127 11.87 7.21 7.83
CA TRP A 127 11.25 8.52 7.64
C TRP A 127 12.25 9.35 6.86
N VAL A 128 11.86 9.78 5.67
CA VAL A 128 12.76 10.54 4.79
C VAL A 128 12.11 11.84 4.36
N ARG A 129 12.94 12.81 4.01
CA ARG A 129 12.39 14.06 3.49
C ARG A 129 11.74 13.80 2.14
N ILE A 130 10.74 14.62 1.80
CA ILE A 130 9.96 14.39 0.59
C ILE A 130 10.83 14.32 -0.67
N GLU A 131 11.89 15.12 -0.73
CA GLU A 131 12.78 15.11 -1.90
C GLU A 131 13.46 13.76 -2.06
N GLU A 132 13.89 13.18 -0.95
CA GLU A 132 14.52 11.86 -0.98
C GLU A 132 13.49 10.77 -1.27
N ALA A 133 12.28 10.93 -0.75
CA ALA A 133 11.22 9.94 -0.99
C ALA A 133 10.92 9.82 -2.48
N ILE A 134 10.85 10.95 -3.18
CA ILE A 134 10.57 10.96 -4.61
C ILE A 134 11.62 10.15 -5.38
N ASP A 135 12.87 10.24 -4.96
CA ASP A 135 13.95 9.52 -5.64
C ASP A 135 14.01 8.04 -5.28
N ARG A 136 13.48 7.66 -4.12
CA ARG A 136 13.65 6.29 -3.60
C ARG A 136 12.52 5.33 -3.97
N VAL A 137 11.31 5.85 -4.23
CA VAL A 137 10.19 4.97 -4.51
C VAL A 137 10.37 4.29 -5.87
N PHE A 138 9.94 3.03 -5.95
CA PHE A 138 10.15 2.25 -7.16
C PHE A 138 9.03 2.43 -8.19
N SER A 139 7.92 3.03 -7.79
CA SER A 139 6.75 3.19 -8.66
C SER A 139 6.48 4.68 -8.87
N TRP A 140 6.22 5.07 -10.12
CA TRP A 140 5.93 6.45 -10.45
C TRP A 140 4.64 6.96 -9.77
N THR A 141 3.77 6.05 -9.35
CA THR A 141 2.52 6.45 -8.70
C THR A 141 2.73 6.86 -7.25
N ASN A 142 3.85 6.45 -6.68
CA ASN A 142 4.20 6.85 -5.32
C ASN A 142 4.65 8.32 -5.29
#